data_8dd1742085521646f8c56b435bcc0b0e
#
_entry.id   8dd1742085521646f8c56b435bcc0b0e
#
_cell.length_a   1.000
_cell.length_b   1.000
_cell.length_c   1.000
_cell.angle_alpha   90.00
_cell.angle_beta   90.00
_cell.angle_gamma   90.00
#
_symmetry.space_group_name_H-M   'P 1'
#
loop_
_entity.id
_entity.type
_entity.pdbx_description
1 polymer ?
#
loop_
_entity_poly.entity_id
_entity_poly.type
_entity_poly.pdbx_seq_one_letter_code
_entity_poly.pdbx_strand_id
1 'polypeptide(L)'
;MKKLMIISLFAILIFSCKNSNPNEIPNEVIVIVELIKNKEKSQKELKEFTKKYSEYVKSTEPNTLGWTYHDAGEKIILIERYKNEDANIVTAKNISPGGNRYKLLQESFNYHTLAKVTVIGGFTQKLIDFNKMTAEKVGFTAPFIYYPLICGYSKNLR
;
A
#
# COMPACT_ATOMS: atom_id res chain seq x y z
N MET A 1 53.09 -41.59 -31.91
CA MET A 1 51.66 -41.28 -32.20
C MET A 1 51.00 -40.84 -30.90
N LYS A 2 50.86 -39.55 -30.71
CA LYS A 2 50.21 -38.97 -29.49
C LYS A 2 48.76 -38.57 -29.85
N LYS A 3 47.80 -39.22 -29.27
CA LYS A 3 46.38 -38.86 -29.44
C LYS A 3 46.06 -37.64 -28.56
N LEU A 4 45.72 -36.56 -29.20
CA LEU A 4 45.20 -35.35 -28.55
C LEU A 4 43.76 -35.57 -28.20
N MET A 5 43.45 -35.57 -26.92
CA MET A 5 42.08 -35.69 -26.39
C MET A 5 41.50 -34.30 -26.16
N ILE A 6 40.64 -33.85 -27.06
CA ILE A 6 39.91 -32.61 -26.95
C ILE A 6 38.73 -32.79 -25.99
N ILE A 7 38.86 -32.23 -24.78
CA ILE A 7 37.77 -32.18 -23.82
C ILE A 7 36.94 -30.95 -24.16
N SER A 8 35.79 -31.17 -24.79
CA SER A 8 34.80 -30.13 -25.04
C SER A 8 34.08 -29.81 -23.74
N LEU A 9 34.40 -28.63 -23.17
CA LEU A 9 33.73 -28.10 -21.97
C LEU A 9 32.38 -27.51 -22.39
N PHE A 10 31.31 -28.30 -22.27
CA PHE A 10 29.94 -27.83 -22.47
C PHE A 10 29.55 -27.01 -21.26
N ALA A 11 29.66 -25.69 -21.37
CA ALA A 11 29.11 -24.75 -20.39
C ALA A 11 27.57 -24.80 -20.46
N ILE A 12 26.93 -25.52 -19.56
CA ILE A 12 25.48 -25.50 -19.37
C ILE A 12 25.15 -24.18 -18.70
N LEU A 13 24.74 -23.19 -19.48
CA LEU A 13 24.08 -22.00 -19.03
C LEU A 13 22.69 -22.41 -18.48
N ILE A 14 22.65 -22.67 -17.18
CA ILE A 14 21.36 -22.82 -16.47
C ILE A 14 20.72 -21.44 -16.44
N PHE A 15 19.92 -21.12 -17.45
CA PHE A 15 18.94 -20.05 -17.36
C PHE A 15 17.97 -20.43 -16.23
N SER A 16 18.24 -19.97 -15.04
CA SER A 16 17.27 -19.98 -13.95
C SER A 16 16.15 -19.01 -14.34
N CYS A 17 15.21 -19.50 -15.18
CA CYS A 17 13.90 -18.91 -15.23
C CYS A 17 13.35 -18.95 -13.81
N LYS A 18 13.26 -17.81 -13.13
CA LYS A 18 12.38 -17.68 -11.98
C LYS A 18 10.98 -18.02 -12.47
N ASN A 19 10.61 -19.28 -12.36
CA ASN A 19 9.22 -19.70 -12.44
C ASN A 19 8.50 -18.98 -11.31
N SER A 20 7.82 -17.90 -11.62
CA SER A 20 6.80 -17.35 -10.75
C SER A 20 5.77 -18.47 -10.58
N ASN A 21 5.74 -19.05 -9.39
CA ASN A 21 4.83 -20.13 -9.04
C ASN A 21 3.40 -19.61 -9.28
N PRO A 22 2.61 -20.18 -10.21
CA PRO A 22 1.25 -19.67 -10.50
C PRO A 22 0.30 -19.77 -9.29
N ASN A 23 0.74 -20.43 -8.22
CA ASN A 23 0.02 -20.60 -6.96
C ASN A 23 0.51 -19.64 -5.86
N GLU A 24 1.35 -18.66 -6.17
CA GLU A 24 1.79 -17.69 -5.17
C GLU A 24 0.60 -16.81 -4.79
N ILE A 25 0.16 -16.92 -3.53
CA ILE A 25 -0.90 -16.10 -2.96
C ILE A 25 -0.42 -14.64 -3.02
N PRO A 26 -1.21 -13.72 -3.59
CA PRO A 26 -0.81 -12.32 -3.66
C PRO A 26 -0.56 -11.76 -2.26
N ASN A 27 0.66 -11.24 -2.02
CA ASN A 27 0.98 -10.56 -0.75
C ASN A 27 0.47 -9.11 -0.71
N GLU A 28 -0.24 -8.69 -1.76
CA GLU A 28 -0.76 -7.32 -1.85
C GLU A 28 -1.72 -7.04 -0.71
N VAL A 29 -1.57 -5.85 -0.12
CA VAL A 29 -2.49 -5.30 0.87
C VAL A 29 -3.21 -4.11 0.25
N ILE A 30 -4.54 -4.14 0.30
CA ILE A 30 -5.41 -3.05 -0.15
C ILE A 30 -6.06 -2.44 1.08
N VAL A 31 -5.95 -1.12 1.20
CA VAL A 31 -6.62 -0.38 2.26
C VAL A 31 -7.66 0.54 1.64
N ILE A 32 -8.90 0.42 2.09
CA ILE A 32 -10.01 1.28 1.69
C ILE A 32 -10.33 2.17 2.87
N VAL A 33 -10.14 3.47 2.68
CA VAL A 33 -10.37 4.48 3.69
C VAL A 33 -11.61 5.30 3.33
N GLU A 34 -12.60 5.31 4.20
CA GLU A 34 -13.77 6.18 4.08
C GLU A 34 -13.49 7.49 4.84
N LEU A 35 -13.60 8.60 4.14
CA LEU A 35 -13.38 9.94 4.65
C LEU A 35 -14.66 10.77 4.49
N ILE A 36 -15.09 11.47 5.54
CA ILE A 36 -16.20 12.42 5.45
C ILE A 36 -15.64 13.78 5.06
N LYS A 37 -16.17 14.39 4.01
CA LYS A 37 -15.75 15.71 3.53
C LYS A 37 -16.06 16.79 4.55
N ASN A 38 -15.14 17.73 4.73
CA ASN A 38 -15.43 18.96 5.42
C ASN A 38 -16.29 19.85 4.51
N LYS A 39 -17.52 20.17 4.95
CA LYS A 39 -18.49 20.97 4.17
C LYS A 39 -18.04 22.42 3.95
N GLU A 40 -17.10 22.91 4.75
CA GLU A 40 -16.52 24.25 4.60
C GLU A 40 -15.48 24.33 3.47
N LYS A 41 -15.07 23.17 2.92
CA LYS A 41 -14.09 23.09 1.83
C LYS A 41 -14.76 22.93 0.48
N SER A 42 -14.33 23.78 -0.45
CA SER A 42 -14.78 23.68 -1.85
C SER A 42 -14.24 22.40 -2.52
N GLN A 43 -14.94 21.94 -3.55
CA GLN A 43 -14.49 20.81 -4.37
C GLN A 43 -13.11 21.06 -5.00
N LYS A 44 -12.79 22.31 -5.33
CA LYS A 44 -11.48 22.70 -5.87
C LYS A 44 -10.38 22.51 -4.82
N GLU A 45 -10.56 22.99 -3.60
CA GLU A 45 -9.59 22.82 -2.51
C GLU A 45 -9.35 21.35 -2.19
N LEU A 46 -10.42 20.55 -2.12
CA LEU A 46 -10.32 19.09 -1.93
C LEU A 46 -9.49 18.43 -3.02
N LYS A 47 -9.74 18.77 -4.30
CA LYS A 47 -9.01 18.22 -5.44
C LYS A 47 -7.53 18.61 -5.42
N GLU A 48 -7.22 19.85 -5.10
CA GLU A 48 -5.84 20.34 -5.01
C GLU A 48 -5.09 19.65 -3.87
N PHE A 49 -5.72 19.53 -2.71
CA PHE A 49 -5.12 18.85 -1.56
C PHE A 49 -4.90 17.35 -1.84
N THR A 50 -5.89 16.63 -2.35
CA THR A 50 -5.76 15.19 -2.64
C THR A 50 -4.70 14.92 -3.71
N LYS A 51 -4.58 15.81 -4.71
CA LYS A 51 -3.50 15.76 -5.69
C LYS A 51 -2.12 15.92 -5.03
N LYS A 52 -1.94 16.97 -4.22
CA LYS A 52 -0.69 17.20 -3.44
C LYS A 52 -0.32 15.98 -2.60
N TYR A 53 -1.30 15.40 -1.91
CA TYR A 53 -1.07 14.23 -1.06
C TYR A 53 -0.64 13.00 -1.88
N SER A 54 -1.34 12.73 -2.99
CA SER A 54 -1.01 11.61 -3.90
C SER A 54 0.39 11.74 -4.49
N GLU A 55 0.77 12.93 -4.93
CA GLU A 55 2.10 13.20 -5.49
C GLU A 55 3.21 12.99 -4.44
N TYR A 56 2.96 13.40 -3.20
CA TYR A 56 3.89 13.15 -2.10
C TYR A 56 4.08 11.64 -1.86
N VAL A 57 3.00 10.88 -1.73
CA VAL A 57 3.07 9.41 -1.54
C VAL A 57 3.82 8.76 -2.70
N LYS A 58 3.46 9.11 -3.95
CA LYS A 58 4.10 8.58 -5.15
C LYS A 58 5.62 8.80 -5.17
N SER A 59 6.08 9.96 -4.69
CA SER A 59 7.50 10.32 -4.71
C SER A 59 8.30 9.74 -3.54
N THR A 60 7.65 9.39 -2.43
CA THR A 60 8.36 9.01 -1.18
C THR A 60 8.14 7.57 -0.75
N GLU A 61 7.15 6.87 -1.30
CA GLU A 61 6.79 5.51 -0.89
C GLU A 61 6.78 4.53 -2.09
N PRO A 62 7.95 4.04 -2.51
CA PRO A 62 8.11 3.27 -3.76
C PRO A 62 7.41 1.90 -3.75
N ASN A 63 7.04 1.37 -2.59
CA ASN A 63 6.30 0.10 -2.46
C ASN A 63 4.77 0.29 -2.35
N THR A 64 4.30 1.54 -2.47
CA THR A 64 2.89 1.86 -2.66
C THR A 64 2.56 1.73 -4.14
N LEU A 65 1.71 0.77 -4.49
CA LEU A 65 1.36 0.41 -5.87
C LEU A 65 0.26 1.30 -6.45
N GLY A 66 -0.53 1.94 -5.59
CA GLY A 66 -1.64 2.80 -6.00
C GLY A 66 -2.16 3.64 -4.84
N TRP A 67 -2.62 4.85 -5.20
CA TRP A 67 -3.20 5.81 -4.27
C TRP A 67 -4.23 6.65 -5.01
N THR A 68 -5.51 6.35 -4.83
CA THR A 68 -6.57 6.99 -5.61
C THR A 68 -7.72 7.45 -4.73
N TYR A 69 -8.19 8.66 -4.99
CA TYR A 69 -9.36 9.24 -4.32
C TYR A 69 -10.57 9.21 -5.25
N HIS A 70 -11.70 8.77 -4.72
CA HIS A 70 -12.97 8.66 -5.44
C HIS A 70 -14.04 9.48 -4.73
N ASP A 71 -14.78 10.28 -5.49
CA ASP A 71 -15.91 11.03 -4.96
C ASP A 71 -17.12 10.11 -4.76
N ALA A 72 -17.61 10.06 -3.53
CA ALA A 72 -18.78 9.26 -3.13
C ALA A 72 -19.85 10.15 -2.45
N GLY A 73 -20.14 11.31 -3.03
CA GLY A 73 -21.09 12.28 -2.49
C GLY A 73 -20.55 13.02 -1.27
N GLU A 74 -21.10 12.79 -0.09
CA GLU A 74 -20.61 13.38 1.17
C GLU A 74 -19.29 12.76 1.66
N LYS A 75 -18.87 11.64 1.05
CA LYS A 75 -17.64 10.92 1.39
C LYS A 75 -16.64 11.00 0.26
N ILE A 76 -15.39 10.71 0.63
CA ILE A 76 -14.30 10.35 -0.28
C ILE A 76 -13.92 8.92 0.05
N ILE A 77 -13.75 8.08 -0.96
CA ILE A 77 -13.16 6.75 -0.82
C ILE A 77 -11.71 6.84 -1.31
N LEU A 78 -10.77 6.67 -0.40
CA LEU A 78 -9.37 6.53 -0.73
C LEU A 78 -9.05 5.03 -0.83
N ILE A 79 -8.45 4.64 -1.94
CA ILE A 79 -7.95 3.27 -2.15
C ILE A 79 -6.43 3.33 -2.21
N GLU A 80 -5.81 2.65 -1.28
CA GLU A 80 -4.36 2.49 -1.16
C GLU A 80 -3.99 1.05 -1.51
N ARG A 81 -2.96 0.84 -2.30
CA ARG A 81 -2.48 -0.48 -2.68
C ARG A 81 -1.00 -0.60 -2.34
N TYR A 82 -0.65 -1.64 -1.63
CA TYR A 82 0.69 -1.89 -1.13
C TYR A 82 1.22 -3.23 -1.63
N LYS A 83 2.50 -3.27 -1.96
CA LYS A 83 3.17 -4.50 -2.43
C LYS A 83 3.02 -5.66 -1.44
N ASN A 84 3.00 -5.37 -0.14
CA ASN A 84 2.87 -6.33 0.96
C ASN A 84 2.56 -5.59 2.28
N GLU A 85 2.44 -6.35 3.39
CA GLU A 85 2.21 -5.77 4.72
C GLU A 85 3.34 -4.85 5.20
N ASP A 86 4.61 -5.15 4.86
CA ASP A 86 5.74 -4.30 5.26
C ASP A 86 5.67 -2.92 4.61
N ALA A 87 5.20 -2.83 3.36
CA ALA A 87 4.95 -1.56 2.70
C ALA A 87 3.85 -0.74 3.41
N ASN A 88 2.77 -1.39 3.85
CA ASN A 88 1.74 -0.72 4.66
C ASN A 88 2.27 -0.28 6.03
N ILE A 89 3.11 -1.09 6.69
CA ILE A 89 3.77 -0.72 7.95
C ILE A 89 4.67 0.53 7.78
N VAL A 90 5.38 0.64 6.66
CA VAL A 90 6.18 1.85 6.35
C VAL A 90 5.28 3.08 6.25
N THR A 91 4.15 2.96 5.54
CA THR A 91 3.14 4.03 5.46
C THR A 91 2.63 4.43 6.83
N ALA A 92 2.29 3.46 7.68
CA ALA A 92 1.81 3.71 9.04
C ALA A 92 2.88 4.41 9.92
N LYS A 93 4.16 4.06 9.77
CA LYS A 93 5.28 4.79 10.41
C LYS A 93 5.37 6.24 9.92
N ASN A 94 5.23 6.45 8.61
CA ASN A 94 5.34 7.78 8.01
C ASN A 94 4.25 8.75 8.49
N ILE A 95 3.05 8.26 8.80
CA ILE A 95 1.95 9.07 9.35
C ILE A 95 1.95 9.15 10.89
N SER A 96 2.81 8.42 11.59
CA SER A 96 2.94 8.52 13.05
C SER A 96 3.70 9.79 13.47
N PRO A 97 3.55 10.27 14.70
CA PRO A 97 4.33 11.40 15.21
C PRO A 97 5.84 11.22 14.96
N GLY A 98 6.46 12.20 14.35
CA GLY A 98 7.86 12.16 13.90
C GLY A 98 8.10 11.51 12.52
N GLY A 99 7.10 10.91 11.92
CA GLY A 99 7.18 10.37 10.56
C GLY A 99 7.14 11.46 9.48
N ASN A 100 7.70 11.14 8.32
CA ASN A 100 7.89 12.10 7.22
C ASN A 100 6.60 12.70 6.69
N ARG A 101 5.47 11.98 6.78
CA ARG A 101 4.15 12.38 6.28
C ARG A 101 3.21 12.85 7.39
N TYR A 102 3.63 12.87 8.65
CA TYR A 102 2.77 13.22 9.78
C TYR A 102 2.14 14.62 9.65
N LYS A 103 2.94 15.63 9.27
CA LYS A 103 2.43 17.00 9.06
C LYS A 103 1.38 17.06 7.96
N LEU A 104 1.58 16.32 6.86
CA LEU A 104 0.63 16.28 5.75
C LEU A 104 -0.66 15.54 6.16
N LEU A 105 -0.56 14.50 6.98
CA LEU A 105 -1.73 13.86 7.58
C LEU A 105 -2.51 14.85 8.47
N GLN A 106 -1.82 15.60 9.34
CA GLN A 106 -2.50 16.60 10.17
C GLN A 106 -3.19 17.68 9.33
N GLU A 107 -2.55 18.15 8.26
CA GLU A 107 -3.17 19.08 7.30
C GLU A 107 -4.45 18.49 6.68
N SER A 108 -4.48 17.18 6.43
CA SER A 108 -5.63 16.50 5.82
C SER A 108 -6.91 16.58 6.66
N PHE A 109 -6.80 16.70 7.97
CA PHE A 109 -7.97 16.85 8.85
C PHE A 109 -8.72 18.18 8.69
N ASN A 110 -8.12 19.17 8.02
CA ASN A 110 -8.83 20.38 7.61
C ASN A 110 -9.79 20.12 6.44
N TYR A 111 -9.61 19.03 5.69
CA TYR A 111 -10.36 18.71 4.48
C TYR A 111 -11.37 17.58 4.66
N HIS A 112 -11.08 16.67 5.57
CA HIS A 112 -11.93 15.52 5.83
C HIS A 112 -11.63 14.88 7.20
N THR A 113 -12.57 14.06 7.69
CA THR A 113 -12.41 13.24 8.88
C THR A 113 -12.42 11.76 8.52
N LEU A 114 -11.65 10.95 9.24
CA LEU A 114 -11.60 9.51 9.06
C LEU A 114 -12.89 8.87 9.61
N ALA A 115 -13.60 8.13 8.77
CA ALA A 115 -14.83 7.43 9.15
C ALA A 115 -14.64 5.92 9.34
N LYS A 116 -13.85 5.29 8.47
CA LYS A 116 -13.60 3.84 8.54
C LYS A 116 -12.35 3.47 7.75
N VAL A 117 -11.66 2.43 8.19
CA VAL A 117 -10.55 1.80 7.47
C VAL A 117 -10.86 0.32 7.28
N THR A 118 -10.80 -0.16 6.04
CA THR A 118 -10.94 -1.58 5.70
C THR A 118 -9.64 -2.07 5.08
N VAL A 119 -9.06 -3.12 5.64
CA VAL A 119 -7.80 -3.73 5.18
C VAL A 119 -8.10 -5.09 4.59
N ILE A 120 -7.68 -5.31 3.34
CA ILE A 120 -7.97 -6.54 2.58
C ILE A 120 -6.66 -7.08 2.03
N GLY A 121 -6.44 -8.39 2.06
CA GLY A 121 -5.32 -9.02 1.36
C GLY A 121 -4.43 -9.92 2.19
N GLY A 122 -3.18 -10.06 1.75
CA GLY A 122 -2.18 -10.92 2.36
C GLY A 122 -1.46 -10.23 3.52
N PHE A 123 -2.03 -10.28 4.71
CA PHE A 123 -1.44 -9.71 5.92
C PHE A 123 -1.51 -10.70 7.10
N THR A 124 -0.70 -10.44 8.11
CA THR A 124 -0.61 -11.23 9.34
C THR A 124 -1.07 -10.43 10.56
N GLN A 125 -1.11 -11.08 11.73
CA GLN A 125 -1.40 -10.42 13.00
C GLN A 125 -0.46 -9.23 13.27
N LYS A 126 0.78 -9.29 12.79
CA LYS A 126 1.78 -8.21 12.88
C LYS A 126 1.24 -6.88 12.33
N LEU A 127 0.57 -6.89 11.16
CA LEU A 127 -0.01 -5.68 10.59
C LEU A 127 -1.16 -5.15 11.43
N ILE A 128 -2.04 -6.04 11.91
CA ILE A 128 -3.18 -5.66 12.77
C ILE A 128 -2.68 -4.94 14.02
N ASP A 129 -1.72 -5.53 14.72
CA ASP A 129 -1.15 -4.98 15.96
C ASP A 129 -0.45 -3.64 15.69
N PHE A 130 0.27 -3.55 14.57
CA PHE A 130 0.96 -2.33 14.19
C PHE A 130 -0.01 -1.18 13.87
N ASN A 131 -1.08 -1.46 13.10
CA ASN A 131 -2.11 -0.48 12.78
C ASN A 131 -2.86 0.00 14.02
N LYS A 132 -3.17 -0.91 14.95
CA LYS A 132 -3.77 -0.55 16.24
C LYS A 132 -2.89 0.41 17.02
N MET A 133 -1.62 0.09 17.19
CA MET A 133 -0.65 0.96 17.86
C MET A 133 -0.52 2.33 17.14
N THR A 134 -0.53 2.35 15.83
CA THR A 134 -0.48 3.58 15.04
C THR A 134 -1.74 4.41 15.23
N ALA A 135 -2.92 3.79 15.19
CA ALA A 135 -4.19 4.47 15.41
C ALA A 135 -4.22 5.16 16.79
N GLU A 136 -3.78 4.48 17.82
CA GLU A 136 -3.66 5.03 19.19
C GLU A 136 -2.69 6.24 19.23
N LYS A 137 -1.51 6.15 18.60
CA LYS A 137 -0.51 7.23 18.58
C LYS A 137 -0.97 8.46 17.80
N VAL A 138 -1.73 8.26 16.73
CA VAL A 138 -2.25 9.34 15.88
C VAL A 138 -3.56 9.91 16.42
N GLY A 139 -4.26 9.17 17.29
CA GLY A 139 -5.56 9.55 17.84
C GLY A 139 -6.73 9.19 16.92
N PHE A 140 -6.59 8.17 16.08
CA PHE A 140 -7.71 7.67 15.26
C PHE A 140 -8.71 6.93 16.13
N THR A 141 -9.98 7.33 16.02
CA THR A 141 -11.12 6.66 16.69
C THR A 141 -11.99 5.85 15.73
N ALA A 142 -11.72 5.97 14.44
CA ALA A 142 -12.46 5.24 13.40
C ALA A 142 -12.22 3.73 13.49
N PRO A 143 -13.22 2.89 13.18
CA PRO A 143 -13.07 1.44 13.19
C PRO A 143 -12.15 0.96 12.07
N PHE A 144 -11.29 -0.02 12.40
CA PHE A 144 -10.49 -0.80 11.46
C PHE A 144 -11.10 -2.18 11.30
N ILE A 145 -11.36 -2.57 10.05
CA ILE A 145 -11.94 -3.87 9.69
C ILE A 145 -10.93 -4.63 8.84
N TYR A 146 -10.72 -5.91 9.13
CA TYR A 146 -9.69 -6.72 8.49
C TYR A 146 -10.30 -7.93 7.80
N TYR A 147 -10.00 -8.10 6.51
CA TYR A 147 -10.41 -9.25 5.69
C TYR A 147 -9.15 -9.93 5.13
N PRO A 148 -8.61 -10.95 5.84
CA PRO A 148 -7.45 -11.68 5.36
C PRO A 148 -7.78 -12.47 4.09
N LEU A 149 -6.80 -12.59 3.20
CA LEU A 149 -6.92 -13.37 1.99
C LEU A 149 -7.06 -14.87 2.33
N ILE A 150 -8.11 -15.51 1.82
CA ILE A 150 -8.30 -16.95 1.94
C ILE A 150 -7.63 -17.66 0.76
N CYS A 151 -7.92 -17.23 -0.46
CA CYS A 151 -7.30 -17.73 -1.69
C CYS A 151 -7.52 -16.73 -2.84
N GLY A 152 -6.71 -16.82 -3.88
CA GLY A 152 -6.86 -15.97 -5.06
C GLY A 152 -5.57 -15.81 -5.84
N TYR A 153 -5.65 -15.08 -6.93
CA TYR A 153 -4.49 -14.64 -7.69
C TYR A 153 -4.69 -13.20 -8.18
N SER A 154 -3.59 -12.48 -8.36
CA SER A 154 -3.59 -11.22 -9.09
C SER A 154 -2.64 -11.31 -10.28
N LYS A 155 -3.06 -10.74 -11.44
CA LYS A 155 -2.17 -10.57 -12.59
C LYS A 155 -1.58 -9.18 -12.52
N ASN A 156 -0.26 -9.09 -12.53
CA ASN A 156 0.39 -7.81 -12.78
C ASN A 156 0.09 -7.43 -14.23
N LEU A 157 -0.72 -6.40 -14.42
CA LEU A 157 -0.86 -5.75 -15.72
C LEU A 157 0.49 -5.07 -15.98
N ARG A 158 1.25 -5.61 -16.94
CA ARG A 158 2.49 -5.02 -17.44
C ARG A 158 2.20 -3.81 -18.30
#